data_592cd237483cce6a04bed882d42bac6e
#
_entry.id   592cd237483cce6a04bed882d42bac6e
#
_cell.length_a   1.000
_cell.length_b   1.000
_cell.length_c   1.000
_cell.angle_alpha   90.00
_cell.angle_beta   90.00
_cell.angle_gamma   90.00
#
_symmetry.space_group_name_H-M   'P 1'
#
loop_
_entity.id
_entity.type
_entity.pdbx_description
1 polymer ?
#
loop_
_entity_poly.entity_id
_entity_poly.type
_entity_poly.pdbx_seq_one_letter_code
_entity_poly.pdbx_strand_id
1 'polypeptide(L)'
;MSIRVYWALLLAVALIGIAARFVNGNPLFPRRALRLHYVEGAVAMAALLALGFHCAAMFFSPVVDAIPGLQGPASAIRALGLVSQIAYWTPAVIVIIALRRLWLPAIAAESATLLGVGITMFGPFALAIHLAAIAAAIVVTLTLGVALVYPGSARPETA
;
A
#
# COMPACT_ATOMS: atom_id res chain seq x y z
N MET A 1 18.81 7.60 -2.05
CA MET A 1 17.89 8.39 -2.89
C MET A 1 17.37 9.54 -2.03
N SER A 2 17.36 10.80 -2.51
CA SER A 2 16.79 11.89 -1.71
C SER A 2 15.26 11.83 -1.70
N ILE A 3 14.62 12.37 -0.65
CA ILE A 3 13.15 12.41 -0.56
C ILE A 3 12.53 13.13 -1.77
N ARG A 4 13.21 14.15 -2.29
CA ARG A 4 12.77 14.92 -3.47
C ARG A 4 12.71 14.04 -4.71
N VAL A 5 13.71 13.16 -4.91
CA VAL A 5 13.73 12.20 -6.03
C VAL A 5 12.62 11.18 -5.87
N TYR A 6 12.35 10.70 -4.65
CA TYR A 6 11.23 9.77 -4.39
C TYR A 6 9.89 10.38 -4.77
N TRP A 7 9.59 11.59 -4.29
CA TRP A 7 8.34 12.27 -4.62
C TRP A 7 8.23 12.63 -6.10
N ALA A 8 9.36 13.01 -6.74
CA ALA A 8 9.38 13.26 -8.17
C ALA A 8 9.08 12.00 -8.98
N LEU A 9 9.63 10.85 -8.59
CA LEU A 9 9.33 9.55 -9.24
C LEU A 9 7.87 9.15 -9.03
N LEU A 10 7.34 9.28 -7.83
CA LEU A 10 5.93 8.98 -7.53
C LEU A 10 4.98 9.85 -8.38
N LEU A 11 5.27 11.15 -8.44
CA LEU A 11 4.52 12.09 -9.28
C LEU A 11 4.64 11.75 -10.76
N ALA A 12 5.85 11.42 -11.24
CA ALA A 12 6.08 11.01 -12.63
C ALA A 12 5.29 9.75 -12.98
N VAL A 13 5.29 8.73 -12.14
CA VAL A 13 4.51 7.49 -12.34
C VAL A 13 3.01 7.80 -12.39
N ALA A 14 2.51 8.64 -11.49
CA ALA A 14 1.12 9.06 -11.48
C ALA A 14 0.74 9.82 -12.76
N LEU A 15 1.58 10.78 -13.18
CA LEU A 15 1.37 11.57 -14.41
C LEU A 15 1.43 10.71 -15.66
N ILE A 16 2.36 9.76 -15.75
CA ILE A 16 2.46 8.81 -16.86
C ILE A 16 1.21 7.93 -16.91
N GLY A 17 0.74 7.42 -15.77
CA GLY A 17 -0.49 6.64 -15.69
C GLY A 17 -1.72 7.41 -16.16
N ILE A 18 -1.85 8.67 -15.73
CA ILE A 18 -2.91 9.58 -16.15
C ILE A 18 -2.82 9.86 -17.67
N ALA A 19 -1.63 10.22 -18.16
CA ALA A 19 -1.41 10.50 -19.58
C ALA A 19 -1.71 9.28 -20.45
N ALA A 20 -1.21 8.11 -20.10
CA ALA A 20 -1.49 6.86 -20.82
C ALA A 20 -2.99 6.58 -20.92
N ARG A 21 -3.75 6.91 -19.90
CA ARG A 21 -5.20 6.73 -19.90
C ARG A 21 -5.93 7.70 -20.83
N PHE A 22 -5.51 8.95 -20.86
CA PHE A 22 -6.03 9.94 -21.84
C PHE A 22 -5.73 9.54 -23.27
N VAL A 23 -4.48 9.13 -23.56
CA VAL A 23 -4.07 8.69 -24.92
C VAL A 23 -4.89 7.49 -25.38
N ASN A 24 -5.22 6.56 -24.49
CA ASN A 24 -6.03 5.38 -24.81
C ASN A 24 -7.55 5.64 -24.81
N GLY A 25 -7.99 6.87 -24.62
CA GLY A 25 -9.42 7.23 -24.59
C GLY A 25 -10.21 6.63 -23.42
N ASN A 26 -9.53 6.04 -22.45
CA ASN A 26 -10.19 5.44 -21.30
C ASN A 26 -10.53 6.48 -20.23
N PRO A 27 -11.70 6.47 -19.62
CA PRO A 27 -12.04 7.39 -18.55
C PRO A 27 -11.13 7.18 -17.34
N LEU A 28 -10.71 8.28 -16.66
CA LEU A 28 -9.87 8.24 -15.46
C LEU A 28 -10.49 7.36 -14.37
N PHE A 29 -11.81 7.42 -14.26
CA PHE A 29 -12.57 6.57 -13.35
C PHE A 29 -13.50 5.69 -14.19
N PRO A 30 -13.26 4.38 -14.26
CA PRO A 30 -14.17 3.48 -14.96
C PRO A 30 -15.55 3.52 -14.28
N ARG A 31 -16.62 3.63 -15.06
CA ARG A 31 -17.99 3.63 -14.55
C ARG A 31 -18.41 2.30 -13.91
N ARG A 32 -17.67 1.23 -14.14
CA ARG A 32 -17.89 -0.06 -13.49
C ARG A 32 -17.28 -0.02 -12.10
N ALA A 33 -18.10 -0.29 -11.09
CA ALA A 33 -17.65 -0.51 -9.73
C ALA A 33 -16.55 -1.57 -9.76
N LEU A 34 -15.36 -1.18 -9.30
CA LEU A 34 -14.24 -2.10 -9.09
C LEU A 34 -14.67 -3.03 -7.96
N ARG A 35 -15.03 -4.26 -8.28
CA ARG A 35 -15.37 -5.27 -7.28
C ARG A 35 -14.19 -6.21 -7.14
N LEU A 36 -13.56 -6.19 -5.98
CA LEU A 36 -12.70 -7.29 -5.57
C LEU A 36 -13.61 -8.50 -5.29
N HIS A 37 -13.17 -9.66 -5.72
CA HIS A 37 -13.76 -10.90 -5.23
C HIS A 37 -13.55 -10.97 -3.71
N TYR A 38 -14.53 -11.48 -2.95
CA TYR A 38 -14.45 -11.50 -1.48
C TYR A 38 -13.16 -12.17 -0.96
N VAL A 39 -12.68 -13.22 -1.65
CA VAL A 39 -11.41 -13.88 -1.31
C VAL A 39 -10.21 -12.96 -1.52
N GLU A 40 -10.18 -12.23 -2.64
CA GLU A 40 -9.10 -11.26 -2.91
C GLU A 40 -9.12 -10.12 -1.87
N GLY A 41 -10.31 -9.66 -1.48
CA GLY A 41 -10.48 -8.68 -0.41
C GLY A 41 -10.02 -9.19 0.96
N ALA A 42 -10.38 -10.41 1.32
CA ALA A 42 -9.95 -11.05 2.56
C ALA A 42 -8.43 -11.24 2.61
N VAL A 43 -7.83 -11.69 1.51
CA VAL A 43 -6.37 -11.87 1.39
C VAL A 43 -5.65 -10.53 1.47
N ALA A 44 -6.15 -9.49 0.77
CA ALA A 44 -5.60 -8.14 0.88
C ALA A 44 -5.69 -7.60 2.30
N MET A 45 -6.82 -7.77 2.97
CA MET A 45 -7.01 -7.33 4.36
C MET A 45 -6.05 -8.05 5.32
N ALA A 46 -5.90 -9.37 5.20
CA ALA A 46 -4.96 -10.13 6.01
C ALA A 46 -3.52 -9.65 5.80
N ALA A 47 -3.13 -9.38 4.56
CA ALA A 47 -1.81 -8.84 4.23
C ALA A 47 -1.61 -7.42 4.77
N LEU A 48 -2.62 -6.56 4.70
CA LEU A 48 -2.58 -5.20 5.28
C LEU A 48 -2.49 -5.25 6.82
N LEU A 49 -3.17 -6.19 7.47
CA LEU A 49 -3.03 -6.41 8.92
C LEU A 49 -1.62 -6.86 9.28
N ALA A 50 -1.00 -7.72 8.47
CA ALA A 50 0.39 -8.13 8.66
C ALA A 50 1.37 -6.95 8.52
N LEU A 51 1.16 -6.07 7.52
CA LEU A 51 1.92 -4.83 7.37
C LEU A 51 1.68 -3.87 8.53
N GLY A 52 0.43 -3.75 8.99
CA GLY A 52 0.08 -2.97 10.18
C GLY A 52 0.78 -3.49 11.43
N PHE A 53 0.82 -4.81 11.62
CA PHE A 53 1.58 -5.42 12.73
C PHE A 53 3.07 -5.14 12.60
N HIS A 54 3.64 -5.20 11.40
CA HIS A 54 5.04 -4.86 11.17
C HIS A 54 5.35 -3.43 11.61
N CYS A 55 4.53 -2.45 11.19
CA CYS A 55 4.65 -1.06 11.63
C CYS A 55 4.45 -0.91 13.14
N ALA A 56 3.47 -1.59 13.72
CA ALA A 56 3.23 -1.55 15.17
C ALA A 56 4.41 -2.10 15.98
N ALA A 57 5.00 -3.20 15.52
CA ALA A 57 6.21 -3.78 16.15
C ALA A 57 7.40 -2.83 16.12
N MET A 58 7.52 -2.00 15.07
CA MET A 58 8.61 -1.03 14.94
C MET A 58 8.40 0.22 15.81
N PHE A 59 7.18 0.77 15.83
CA PHE A 59 6.93 2.11 16.41
C PHE A 59 6.16 2.09 17.74
N PHE A 60 5.45 1.01 18.04
CA PHE A 60 4.62 0.88 19.23
C PHE A 60 5.04 -0.31 20.10
N SER A 61 6.37 -0.51 20.27
CA SER A 61 6.93 -1.63 21.00
C SER A 61 6.33 -1.83 22.40
N PRO A 62 6.07 -0.79 23.25
CA PRO A 62 5.48 -1.01 24.55
C PRO A 62 4.10 -1.67 24.51
N VAL A 63 3.31 -1.35 23.48
CA VAL A 63 1.96 -1.91 23.30
C VAL A 63 2.05 -3.35 22.79
N VAL A 64 2.88 -3.58 21.79
CA VAL A 64 3.03 -4.91 21.15
C VAL A 64 3.66 -5.91 22.14
N ASP A 65 4.67 -5.48 22.90
CA ASP A 65 5.38 -6.32 23.85
C ASP A 65 4.53 -6.65 25.10
N ALA A 66 3.48 -5.87 25.38
CA ALA A 66 2.50 -6.18 26.42
C ALA A 66 1.55 -7.33 26.04
N ILE A 67 1.47 -7.70 24.75
CA ILE A 67 0.58 -8.76 24.28
C ILE A 67 1.30 -10.11 24.36
N PRO A 68 0.80 -11.08 25.14
CA PRO A 68 1.43 -12.40 25.24
C PRO A 68 1.56 -13.08 23.88
N GLY A 69 2.74 -13.61 23.61
CA GLY A 69 3.04 -14.34 22.37
C GLY A 69 3.50 -13.46 21.19
N LEU A 70 3.40 -12.13 21.26
CA LEU A 70 3.86 -11.22 20.20
C LEU A 70 5.29 -10.73 20.38
N GLN A 71 5.91 -10.87 21.56
CA GLN A 71 7.27 -10.39 21.84
C GLN A 71 8.32 -10.98 20.90
N GLY A 72 8.25 -12.31 20.67
CA GLY A 72 9.20 -13.01 19.79
C GLY A 72 9.12 -12.50 18.35
N PRO A 73 7.96 -12.56 17.69
CA PRO A 73 7.76 -12.00 16.35
C PRO A 73 8.14 -10.52 16.26
N ALA A 74 7.74 -9.70 17.24
CA ALA A 74 8.05 -8.27 17.24
C ALA A 74 9.55 -7.99 17.36
N SER A 75 10.26 -8.73 18.21
CA SER A 75 11.72 -8.60 18.33
C SER A 75 12.45 -9.01 17.03
N ALA A 76 11.99 -10.05 16.35
CA ALA A 76 12.54 -10.49 15.07
C ALA A 76 12.32 -9.44 13.97
N ILE A 77 11.18 -8.73 13.99
CA ILE A 77 10.92 -7.60 13.08
C ILE A 77 11.88 -6.45 13.37
N ARG A 78 12.02 -6.04 14.64
CA ARG A 78 12.91 -4.94 15.06
C ARG A 78 14.39 -5.18 14.77
N ALA A 79 14.79 -6.44 14.66
CA ALA A 79 16.18 -6.79 14.31
C ALA A 79 16.56 -6.38 12.87
N LEU A 80 15.59 -6.00 12.01
CA LEU A 80 15.78 -5.58 10.61
C LEU A 80 16.58 -6.60 9.77
N GLY A 81 16.60 -7.85 10.20
CA GLY A 81 17.26 -8.96 9.49
C GLY A 81 16.35 -9.57 8.41
N LEU A 82 16.73 -10.77 7.95
CA LEU A 82 16.02 -11.51 6.91
C LEU A 82 14.53 -11.76 7.29
N VAL A 83 14.26 -12.08 8.55
CA VAL A 83 12.89 -12.32 9.04
C VAL A 83 12.03 -11.06 8.87
N SER A 84 12.57 -9.90 9.24
CA SER A 84 11.89 -8.61 9.07
C SER A 84 11.61 -8.32 7.59
N GLN A 85 12.59 -8.57 6.72
CA GLN A 85 12.40 -8.38 5.27
C GLN A 85 11.30 -9.29 4.71
N ILE A 86 11.30 -10.57 5.06
CA ILE A 86 10.25 -11.51 4.63
C ILE A 86 8.88 -11.08 5.19
N ALA A 87 8.83 -10.71 6.46
CA ALA A 87 7.60 -10.26 7.11
C ALA A 87 7.03 -8.96 6.53
N TYR A 88 7.84 -8.15 5.86
CA TYR A 88 7.41 -6.96 5.13
C TYR A 88 7.08 -7.26 3.66
N TRP A 89 8.06 -7.82 2.91
CA TRP A 89 7.91 -7.97 1.46
C TRP A 89 6.84 -8.98 1.06
N THR A 90 6.66 -10.06 1.82
CA THR A 90 5.64 -11.05 1.51
C THR A 90 4.23 -10.46 1.53
N PRO A 91 3.75 -9.82 2.60
CA PRO A 91 2.42 -9.22 2.59
C PRO A 91 2.32 -8.04 1.60
N ALA A 92 3.37 -7.24 1.38
CA ALA A 92 3.36 -6.18 0.40
C ALA A 92 3.08 -6.73 -1.02
N VAL A 93 3.77 -7.80 -1.42
CA VAL A 93 3.53 -8.47 -2.70
C VAL A 93 2.13 -9.09 -2.77
N ILE A 94 1.65 -9.68 -1.67
CA ILE A 94 0.30 -10.24 -1.60
C ILE A 94 -0.77 -9.15 -1.82
N VAL A 95 -0.63 -7.96 -1.22
CA VAL A 95 -1.52 -6.81 -1.46
C VAL A 95 -1.55 -6.48 -2.96
N ILE A 96 -0.39 -6.30 -3.57
CA ILE A 96 -0.29 -5.95 -5.01
C ILE A 96 -0.95 -7.01 -5.88
N ILE A 97 -0.72 -8.29 -5.59
CA ILE A 97 -1.33 -9.41 -6.34
C ILE A 97 -2.85 -9.44 -6.14
N ALA A 98 -3.33 -9.23 -4.92
CA ALA A 98 -4.76 -9.19 -4.64
C ALA A 98 -5.46 -8.03 -5.38
N LEU A 99 -4.77 -6.90 -5.53
CA LEU A 99 -5.26 -5.72 -6.23
C LEU A 99 -5.05 -5.75 -7.75
N ARG A 100 -4.50 -6.83 -8.35
CA ARG A 100 -4.12 -6.92 -9.77
C ARG A 100 -5.23 -6.58 -10.77
N ARG A 101 -6.50 -6.74 -10.38
CA ARG A 101 -7.67 -6.44 -11.22
C ARG A 101 -8.13 -4.99 -11.15
N LEU A 102 -7.55 -4.23 -10.25
CA LEU A 102 -7.85 -2.83 -10.15
C LEU A 102 -7.29 -2.03 -11.33
N TRP A 103 -7.71 -0.81 -11.38
CA TRP A 103 -7.18 0.16 -12.33
C TRP A 103 -5.66 0.32 -12.19
N LEU A 104 -4.96 0.25 -13.34
CA LEU A 104 -3.49 0.22 -13.36
C LEU A 104 -2.81 1.35 -12.58
N PRO A 105 -3.22 2.64 -12.67
CA PRO A 105 -2.64 3.68 -11.83
C PRO A 105 -2.84 3.49 -10.33
N ALA A 106 -3.95 2.88 -9.90
CA ALA A 106 -4.16 2.55 -8.50
C ALA A 106 -3.16 1.49 -8.02
N ILE A 107 -2.96 0.43 -8.81
CA ILE A 107 -1.95 -0.59 -8.53
C ILE A 107 -0.55 0.02 -8.52
N ALA A 108 -0.25 0.89 -9.48
CA ALA A 108 1.05 1.57 -9.56
C ALA A 108 1.30 2.48 -8.35
N ALA A 109 0.30 3.25 -7.92
CA ALA A 109 0.39 4.10 -6.73
C ALA A 109 0.61 3.27 -5.47
N GLU A 110 -0.18 2.22 -5.25
CA GLU A 110 -0.02 1.31 -4.11
C GLU A 110 1.35 0.63 -4.12
N SER A 111 1.78 0.11 -5.28
CA SER A 111 3.10 -0.51 -5.43
C SER A 111 4.23 0.48 -5.14
N ALA A 112 4.14 1.71 -5.64
CA ALA A 112 5.17 2.73 -5.41
C ALA A 112 5.27 3.12 -3.93
N THR A 113 4.14 3.23 -3.22
CA THR A 113 4.15 3.56 -1.79
C THR A 113 4.67 2.39 -0.95
N LEU A 114 4.23 1.16 -1.20
CA LEU A 114 4.75 -0.02 -0.50
C LEU A 114 6.24 -0.23 -0.76
N LEU A 115 6.70 -0.11 -2.01
CA LEU A 115 8.14 -0.14 -2.34
C LEU A 115 8.89 0.97 -1.60
N GLY A 116 8.35 2.19 -1.58
CA GLY A 116 8.94 3.33 -0.88
C GLY A 116 9.11 3.08 0.61
N VAL A 117 8.09 2.52 1.27
CA VAL A 117 8.18 2.14 2.69
C VAL A 117 9.27 1.08 2.90
N GLY A 118 9.31 0.01 2.10
CA GLY A 118 10.32 -1.04 2.24
C GLY A 118 11.74 -0.53 1.99
N ILE A 119 11.95 0.25 0.93
CA ILE A 119 13.27 0.83 0.60
C ILE A 119 13.74 1.76 1.72
N THR A 120 12.84 2.60 2.26
CA THR A 120 13.21 3.53 3.32
C THR A 120 13.42 2.86 4.68
N MET A 121 12.77 1.73 4.93
CA MET A 121 12.90 0.94 6.15
C MET A 121 14.24 0.19 6.19
N PHE A 122 14.59 -0.47 5.09
CA PHE A 122 15.79 -1.33 5.05
C PHE A 122 17.03 -0.62 4.48
N GLY A 123 16.90 0.66 4.08
CA GLY A 123 17.97 1.49 3.56
C GLY A 123 18.46 2.53 4.56
N PRO A 124 19.58 3.23 4.24
CA PRO A 124 20.18 4.23 5.10
C PRO A 124 19.43 5.58 5.03
N PHE A 125 18.14 5.58 5.34
CA PHE A 125 17.30 6.78 5.27
C PHE A 125 16.99 7.33 6.66
N ALA A 126 16.82 8.66 6.75
CA ALA A 126 16.38 9.31 7.97
C ALA A 126 14.96 8.87 8.34
N LEU A 127 14.66 8.75 9.64
CA LEU A 127 13.35 8.36 10.15
C LEU A 127 12.20 9.20 9.56
N ALA A 128 12.41 10.51 9.41
CA ALA A 128 11.40 11.40 8.83
C ALA A 128 11.00 11.01 7.40
N ILE A 129 11.96 10.51 6.60
CA ILE A 129 11.70 10.04 5.23
C ILE A 129 10.87 8.76 5.27
N HIS A 130 11.21 7.86 6.17
CA HIS A 130 10.47 6.61 6.35
C HIS A 130 9.04 6.86 6.83
N LEU A 131 8.85 7.74 7.81
CA LEU A 131 7.51 8.12 8.28
C LEU A 131 6.67 8.79 7.19
N ALA A 132 7.28 9.63 6.35
CA ALA A 132 6.60 10.22 5.20
C ALA A 132 6.16 9.16 4.16
N ALA A 133 7.00 8.14 3.92
CA ALA A 133 6.64 7.02 3.05
C ALA A 133 5.47 6.20 3.62
N ILE A 134 5.48 5.92 4.93
CA ILE A 134 4.38 5.24 5.63
C ILE A 134 3.09 6.06 5.52
N ALA A 135 3.15 7.37 5.80
CA ALA A 135 1.98 8.24 5.70
C ALA A 135 1.39 8.23 4.27
N ALA A 136 2.24 8.29 3.24
CA ALA A 136 1.81 8.21 1.86
C ALA A 136 1.14 6.85 1.55
N ALA A 137 1.72 5.74 2.02
CA ALA A 137 1.13 4.41 1.85
C ALA A 137 -0.24 4.31 2.52
N ILE A 138 -0.38 4.79 3.76
CA ILE A 138 -1.66 4.81 4.47
C ILE A 138 -2.71 5.61 3.69
N VAL A 139 -2.38 6.82 3.22
CA VAL A 139 -3.32 7.66 2.46
C VAL A 139 -3.76 6.97 1.17
N VAL A 140 -2.84 6.38 0.41
CA VAL A 140 -3.17 5.67 -0.83
C VAL A 140 -4.03 4.45 -0.54
N THR A 141 -3.64 3.61 0.41
CA THR A 141 -4.39 2.40 0.79
C THR A 141 -5.80 2.73 1.27
N LEU A 142 -5.97 3.75 2.13
CA LEU A 142 -7.28 4.17 2.60
C LEU A 142 -8.14 4.74 1.46
N THR A 143 -7.56 5.54 0.57
CA THR A 143 -8.27 6.09 -0.59
C THR A 143 -8.76 4.98 -1.50
N LEU A 144 -7.93 3.97 -1.77
CA LEU A 144 -8.32 2.80 -2.54
C LEU A 144 -9.40 1.98 -1.82
N GLY A 145 -9.26 1.79 -0.51
CA GLY A 145 -10.27 1.12 0.31
C GLY A 145 -11.62 1.80 0.24
N VAL A 146 -11.66 3.11 0.40
CA VAL A 146 -12.91 3.90 0.26
C VAL A 146 -13.48 3.77 -1.15
N ALA A 147 -12.66 3.89 -2.19
CA ALA A 147 -13.11 3.78 -3.59
C ALA A 147 -13.67 2.38 -3.92
N LEU A 148 -13.23 1.33 -3.21
CA LEU A 148 -13.72 -0.04 -3.38
C LEU A 148 -15.04 -0.29 -2.64
N VAL A 149 -15.24 0.37 -1.48
CA VAL A 149 -16.43 0.19 -0.63
C VAL A 149 -17.59 1.08 -1.11
N TYR A 150 -17.29 2.28 -1.61
CA TYR A 150 -18.29 3.22 -2.13
C TYR A 150 -18.29 3.20 -3.66
N PRO A 151 -19.02 2.27 -4.30
CA PRO A 151 -19.30 2.38 -5.73
C PRO A 151 -20.10 3.64 -5.92
N GLY A 152 -19.54 4.63 -6.61
CA GLY A 152 -20.25 5.84 -6.97
C GLY A 152 -21.61 5.48 -7.55
N SER A 153 -22.67 6.14 -7.08
CA SER A 153 -24.04 5.92 -7.53
C SER A 153 -24.07 5.91 -9.06
N ALA A 154 -24.28 4.75 -9.65
CA ALA A 154 -24.57 4.64 -11.06
C ALA A 154 -25.80 5.50 -11.30
N ARG A 155 -25.65 6.62 -12.01
CA ARG A 155 -26.82 7.35 -12.52
C ARG A 155 -27.62 6.35 -13.35
N PRO A 156 -28.92 6.18 -13.11
CA PRO A 156 -29.76 5.39 -14.00
C PRO A 156 -29.59 5.97 -15.39
N GLU A 157 -29.21 5.13 -16.36
CA GLU A 157 -29.27 5.48 -17.76
C GLU A 157 -30.75 5.79 -18.05
N THR A 158 -31.07 7.06 -18.19
CA THR A 158 -32.34 7.45 -18.77
C THR A 158 -32.31 7.00 -20.22
N ALA A 159 -33.07 5.96 -20.51
CA ALA A 159 -33.38 5.47 -21.85
C ALA A 159 -34.06 6.58 -22.70
#